data_620874a0517e15ce39c83c1ec83b35f2
#
_entry.id   620874a0517e15ce39c83c1ec83b35f2
#
_cell.length_a   1.000
_cell.length_b   1.000
_cell.length_c   1.000
_cell.angle_alpha   90.00
_cell.angle_beta   90.00
_cell.angle_gamma   90.00
#
_symmetry.space_group_name_H-M   'P 1'
#
loop_
_entity.id
_entity.type
_entity.pdbx_description
1 polymer ?
#
loop_
_entity_poly.entity_id
_entity_poly.type
_entity_poly.pdbx_seq_one_letter_code
_entity_poly.pdbx_strand_id
1 'polypeptide(L)'
;FAIRRTDPQTGEAEWIPAYGLKAFSPIAAGYPWSHYPDFGAQRSYGYARPHLGNDILGALGTPICAVEGGTVEALGWNQYGGWRIGIRSDDRKRYYYYAHLRKDTPYAEGLAVGQRVQAGDVIGFMGRTGYSAQENVNNIETVHLHFGLQLIFDESQKECDSEIWIDVYPIIELLASHCSSVARDPQTGRWERLYPYCDLDAEPLRSAAAR
;
A
#
# COMPACT_ATOMS: atom_id res chain seq x y z
N PHE A 1 -9.72 -10.46 13.73
CA PHE A 1 -8.32 -10.13 14.01
C PHE A 1 -8.07 -10.00 15.51
N ALA A 2 -6.81 -9.91 15.92
CA ALA A 2 -6.42 -9.61 17.28
C ALA A 2 -5.63 -8.30 17.35
N ILE A 3 -5.81 -7.54 18.41
CA ILE A 3 -5.03 -6.36 18.72
C ILE A 3 -4.18 -6.61 19.96
N ARG A 4 -2.99 -6.04 20.02
CA ARG A 4 -2.12 -6.13 21.18
C ARG A 4 -2.51 -5.02 22.16
N ARG A 5 -2.91 -5.42 23.35
CA ARG A 5 -3.23 -4.52 24.46
C ARG A 5 -2.17 -4.67 25.54
N THR A 6 -1.61 -3.57 25.99
CA THR A 6 -0.67 -3.55 27.11
C THR A 6 -1.42 -3.07 28.35
N ASP A 7 -1.34 -3.83 29.42
CA ASP A 7 -1.86 -3.42 30.73
C ASP A 7 -1.03 -2.23 31.25
N PRO A 8 -1.64 -1.06 31.50
CA PRO A 8 -0.91 0.11 31.94
C PRO A 8 -0.34 -0.01 33.36
N GLN A 9 -0.81 -0.97 34.15
CA GLN A 9 -0.34 -1.19 35.54
C GLN A 9 0.81 -2.20 35.62
N THR A 10 0.71 -3.28 34.83
CA THR A 10 1.71 -4.36 34.88
C THR A 10 2.74 -4.29 33.76
N GLY A 11 2.43 -3.57 32.68
CA GLY A 11 3.24 -3.56 31.46
C GLY A 11 3.14 -4.85 30.64
N GLU A 12 2.36 -5.83 31.08
CA GLU A 12 2.15 -7.07 30.35
C GLU A 12 1.29 -6.82 29.10
N ALA A 13 1.63 -7.49 28.02
CA ALA A 13 0.92 -7.35 26.75
C ALA A 13 0.24 -8.67 26.36
N GLU A 14 -1.04 -8.58 26.05
CA GLU A 14 -1.85 -9.71 25.59
C GLU A 14 -2.47 -9.43 24.20
N TRP A 15 -2.75 -10.48 23.45
CA TRP A 15 -3.51 -10.42 22.22
C TRP A 15 -4.98 -10.69 22.51
N ILE A 16 -5.83 -9.70 22.26
CA ILE A 16 -7.27 -9.82 22.45
C ILE A 16 -8.00 -9.84 21.11
N PRO A 17 -9.00 -10.74 20.93
CA PRO A 17 -9.84 -10.74 19.76
C PRO A 17 -10.57 -9.40 19.59
N ALA A 18 -10.65 -8.90 18.36
CA ALA A 18 -11.36 -7.69 18.03
C ALA A 18 -12.13 -7.87 16.71
N TYR A 19 -13.23 -7.15 16.58
CA TYR A 19 -14.00 -7.08 15.36
C TYR A 19 -13.87 -5.69 14.76
N GLY A 20 -13.83 -5.62 13.43
CA GLY A 20 -13.74 -4.36 12.72
C GLY A 20 -13.31 -4.53 11.28
N LEU A 21 -13.07 -3.42 10.62
CA LEU A 21 -12.59 -3.40 9.24
C LEU A 21 -11.13 -3.83 9.19
N LYS A 22 -10.82 -4.84 8.37
CA LYS A 22 -9.45 -5.33 8.13
C LYS A 22 -8.77 -4.55 7.00
N ALA A 23 -9.03 -3.25 6.89
CA ALA A 23 -8.46 -2.40 5.86
C ALA A 23 -8.13 -1.03 6.44
N PHE A 24 -7.07 -0.41 5.95
CA PHE A 24 -6.61 0.92 6.36
C PHE A 24 -6.51 1.86 5.16
N SER A 25 -6.56 3.16 5.43
CA SER A 25 -6.20 4.18 4.45
C SER A 25 -4.80 3.88 3.88
N PRO A 26 -4.58 4.07 2.56
CA PRO A 26 -3.24 3.95 2.00
C PRO A 26 -2.27 5.03 2.52
N ILE A 27 -2.75 6.04 3.24
CA ILE A 27 -1.94 7.10 3.84
C ILE A 27 -1.91 6.93 5.36
N ALA A 28 -0.72 6.97 5.94
CA ALA A 28 -0.53 6.88 7.39
C ALA A 28 -1.19 8.05 8.14
N ALA A 29 -1.60 7.79 9.38
CA ALA A 29 -2.19 8.80 10.26
C ALA A 29 -1.23 9.99 10.49
N GLY A 30 -1.78 11.20 10.57
CA GLY A 30 -1.03 12.42 10.85
C GLY A 30 -0.38 13.09 9.63
N TYR A 31 -0.54 12.52 8.44
CA TYR A 31 -0.07 13.12 7.19
C TYR A 31 -1.25 13.73 6.42
N PRO A 32 -1.17 15.03 6.06
CA PRO A 32 -2.22 15.67 5.28
C PRO A 32 -2.21 15.16 3.84
N TRP A 33 -3.40 14.93 3.31
CA TRP A 33 -3.60 14.49 1.94
C TRP A 33 -4.95 14.99 1.40
N SER A 34 -5.12 14.95 0.09
CA SER A 34 -6.37 15.24 -0.59
C SER A 34 -6.49 14.42 -1.86
N HIS A 35 -7.70 14.18 -2.33
CA HIS A 35 -7.96 13.52 -3.59
C HIS A 35 -9.27 14.02 -4.20
N TYR A 36 -9.55 13.63 -5.43
CA TYR A 36 -10.77 13.94 -6.16
C TYR A 36 -11.14 12.76 -7.07
N PRO A 37 -12.43 12.63 -7.48
CA PRO A 37 -12.86 11.49 -8.30
C PRO A 37 -12.30 11.61 -9.72
N ASP A 38 -11.21 10.95 -9.99
CA ASP A 38 -10.48 11.00 -11.28
C ASP A 38 -10.36 9.63 -11.97
N PHE A 39 -11.06 8.62 -11.49
CA PHE A 39 -11.15 7.33 -12.17
C PHE A 39 -11.75 7.50 -13.57
N GLY A 40 -11.12 6.88 -14.59
CA GLY A 40 -11.53 7.01 -15.99
C GLY A 40 -11.10 8.32 -16.67
N ALA A 41 -10.54 9.28 -15.95
CA ALA A 41 -10.03 10.51 -16.54
C ALA A 41 -8.92 10.23 -17.57
N GLN A 42 -8.87 11.03 -18.63
CA GLN A 42 -7.89 10.84 -19.71
C GLN A 42 -6.46 11.11 -19.22
N ARG A 43 -5.55 10.21 -19.56
CA ARG A 43 -4.11 10.35 -19.41
C ARG A 43 -3.46 10.25 -20.79
N SER A 44 -2.45 11.08 -21.06
CA SER A 44 -1.87 11.22 -22.42
C SER A 44 -0.37 10.88 -22.51
N TYR A 45 0.31 10.59 -21.41
CA TYR A 45 1.72 10.19 -21.48
C TYR A 45 1.87 8.87 -22.25
N GLY A 46 2.63 8.90 -23.34
CA GLY A 46 2.87 7.78 -24.25
C GLY A 46 1.70 7.55 -25.20
N TYR A 47 0.50 7.36 -24.72
CA TYR A 47 -0.74 7.21 -25.50
C TYR A 47 -1.96 7.59 -24.66
N ALA A 48 -3.08 7.83 -25.33
CA ALA A 48 -4.33 8.14 -24.65
C ALA A 48 -4.88 6.86 -23.94
N ARG A 49 -5.11 6.95 -22.63
CA ARG A 49 -5.65 5.86 -21.83
C ARG A 49 -6.51 6.38 -20.68
N PRO A 50 -7.47 5.60 -20.17
CA PRO A 50 -8.19 5.96 -18.97
C PRO A 50 -7.27 5.86 -17.74
N HIS A 51 -7.56 6.65 -16.72
CA HIS A 51 -6.95 6.54 -15.40
C HIS A 51 -7.60 5.39 -14.61
N LEU A 52 -6.86 4.36 -14.30
CA LEU A 52 -7.36 3.14 -13.66
C LEU A 52 -6.97 3.11 -12.18
N GLY A 53 -7.32 4.15 -11.45
CA GLY A 53 -7.03 4.32 -10.04
C GLY A 53 -7.50 5.67 -9.55
N ASN A 54 -6.98 6.09 -8.39
CA ASN A 54 -7.21 7.40 -7.82
C ASN A 54 -5.86 8.02 -7.41
N ASP A 55 -5.67 9.29 -7.78
CA ASP A 55 -4.47 10.05 -7.42
C ASP A 55 -4.69 10.76 -6.08
N ILE A 56 -3.90 10.38 -5.08
CA ILE A 56 -3.93 10.91 -3.72
C ILE A 56 -2.74 11.86 -3.55
N LEU A 57 -3.02 13.15 -3.46
CA LEU A 57 -2.02 14.21 -3.31
C LEU A 57 -1.53 14.28 -1.87
N GLY A 58 -0.23 14.49 -1.70
CA GLY A 58 0.36 14.61 -0.37
C GLY A 58 1.80 15.13 -0.43
N ALA A 59 2.50 15.07 0.69
CA ALA A 59 3.89 15.51 0.77
C ALA A 59 4.86 14.39 0.32
N LEU A 60 5.99 14.80 -0.25
CA LEU A 60 7.08 13.89 -0.61
C LEU A 60 7.55 13.10 0.63
N GLY A 61 7.59 11.78 0.53
CA GLY A 61 8.02 10.90 1.61
C GLY A 61 6.93 10.55 2.62
N THR A 62 5.67 10.96 2.42
CA THR A 62 4.53 10.49 3.21
C THR A 62 4.51 8.96 3.22
N PRO A 63 4.46 8.31 4.42
CA PRO A 63 4.39 6.86 4.49
C PRO A 63 3.10 6.31 3.87
N ILE A 64 3.28 5.32 3.01
CA ILE A 64 2.19 4.59 2.35
C ILE A 64 1.98 3.29 3.09
N CYS A 65 0.72 2.99 3.41
CA CYS A 65 0.32 1.77 4.11
C CYS A 65 -0.37 0.78 3.20
N ALA A 66 -0.19 -0.50 3.46
CA ALA A 66 -0.98 -1.54 2.81
C ALA A 66 -2.45 -1.39 3.19
N VAL A 67 -3.33 -1.28 2.20
CA VAL A 67 -4.78 -1.13 2.44
C VAL A 67 -5.35 -2.40 3.05
N GLU A 68 -4.96 -3.54 2.54
CA GLU A 68 -5.33 -4.87 3.04
C GLU A 68 -4.07 -5.72 3.19
N GLY A 69 -4.14 -6.77 4.01
CA GLY A 69 -3.10 -7.78 4.11
C GLY A 69 -2.98 -8.62 2.85
N GLY A 70 -1.79 -9.15 2.61
CA GLY A 70 -1.53 -9.98 1.44
C GLY A 70 -0.05 -10.23 1.21
N THR A 71 0.26 -10.71 0.02
CA THR A 71 1.64 -10.99 -0.40
C THR A 71 2.11 -9.95 -1.41
N VAL A 72 3.29 -9.41 -1.20
CA VAL A 72 3.96 -8.53 -2.18
C VAL A 72 4.25 -9.36 -3.42
N GLU A 73 3.58 -9.06 -4.51
CA GLU A 73 3.67 -9.81 -5.77
C GLU A 73 4.55 -9.11 -6.79
N ALA A 74 4.63 -7.79 -6.72
CA ALA A 74 5.46 -6.99 -7.60
C ALA A 74 6.13 -5.82 -6.88
N LEU A 75 7.41 -5.64 -7.16
CA LEU A 75 8.20 -4.44 -6.88
C LEU A 75 8.95 -4.08 -8.15
N GLY A 76 9.35 -2.83 -8.27
CA GLY A 76 10.22 -2.39 -9.36
C GLY A 76 9.67 -1.20 -10.12
N TRP A 77 10.31 -0.92 -11.23
CA TRP A 77 10.05 0.21 -12.11
C TRP A 77 9.18 -0.19 -13.30
N ASN A 78 8.25 0.67 -13.68
CA ASN A 78 7.73 0.71 -15.03
C ASN A 78 7.66 2.16 -15.53
N GLN A 79 7.66 2.34 -16.85
CA GLN A 79 7.74 3.68 -17.44
C GLN A 79 6.57 4.60 -17.11
N TYR A 80 5.40 4.06 -16.77
CA TYR A 80 4.19 4.84 -16.44
C TYR A 80 4.11 5.12 -14.94
N GLY A 81 4.15 4.10 -14.11
CA GLY A 81 3.98 4.20 -12.66
C GLY A 81 5.25 4.55 -11.89
N GLY A 82 6.42 4.54 -12.53
CA GLY A 82 7.69 4.71 -11.84
C GLY A 82 7.97 3.56 -10.87
N TRP A 83 8.47 3.86 -9.69
CA TRP A 83 8.58 2.88 -8.61
C TRP A 83 7.19 2.49 -8.13
N ARG A 84 6.93 1.19 -8.10
CA ARG A 84 5.61 0.63 -7.80
C ARG A 84 5.67 -0.55 -6.84
N ILE A 85 4.53 -0.80 -6.17
CA ILE A 85 4.28 -1.98 -5.35
C ILE A 85 2.97 -2.61 -5.83
N GLY A 86 2.96 -3.92 -5.96
CA GLY A 86 1.76 -4.72 -6.19
C GLY A 86 1.57 -5.72 -5.05
N ILE A 87 0.40 -5.73 -4.42
CA ILE A 87 0.05 -6.63 -3.34
C ILE A 87 -1.16 -7.47 -3.74
N ARG A 88 -1.02 -8.79 -3.69
CA ARG A 88 -2.12 -9.73 -3.87
C ARG A 88 -2.76 -10.05 -2.52
N SER A 89 -4.07 -9.85 -2.41
CA SER A 89 -4.83 -10.25 -1.21
C SER A 89 -4.68 -11.74 -0.89
N ASP A 90 -4.91 -12.12 0.36
CA ASP A 90 -4.76 -13.51 0.81
C ASP A 90 -5.71 -14.49 0.10
N ASP A 91 -6.92 -14.04 -0.25
CA ASP A 91 -7.87 -14.82 -1.06
C ASP A 91 -7.57 -14.82 -2.57
N ARG A 92 -6.49 -14.11 -2.99
CA ARG A 92 -6.00 -13.97 -4.36
C ARG A 92 -6.97 -13.31 -5.35
N LYS A 93 -8.03 -12.67 -4.88
CA LYS A 93 -9.07 -12.07 -5.73
C LYS A 93 -8.91 -10.58 -5.96
N ARG A 94 -8.02 -9.92 -5.21
CA ARG A 94 -7.73 -8.49 -5.30
C ARG A 94 -6.24 -8.25 -5.49
N TYR A 95 -5.92 -7.29 -6.35
CA TYR A 95 -4.56 -6.82 -6.55
C TYR A 95 -4.52 -5.33 -6.32
N TYR A 96 -3.77 -4.92 -5.32
CA TYR A 96 -3.57 -3.53 -4.91
C TYR A 96 -2.32 -2.98 -5.56
N TYR A 97 -2.47 -1.86 -6.26
CA TYR A 97 -1.39 -1.22 -7.00
C TYR A 97 -1.09 0.15 -6.41
N TYR A 98 0.18 0.39 -6.07
CA TYR A 98 0.70 1.63 -5.52
C TYR A 98 1.83 2.11 -6.42
N ALA A 99 1.74 3.34 -6.95
CA ALA A 99 2.72 3.85 -7.91
C ALA A 99 3.14 5.28 -7.62
N HIS A 100 4.10 5.78 -8.40
CA HIS A 100 4.75 7.07 -8.27
C HIS A 100 5.50 7.24 -6.95
N LEU A 101 6.07 6.15 -6.44
CA LEU A 101 6.79 6.16 -5.18
C LEU A 101 8.05 7.03 -5.24
N ARG A 102 8.63 7.27 -4.08
CA ARG A 102 9.81 8.15 -3.91
C ARG A 102 11.02 7.63 -4.68
N LYS A 103 11.77 8.55 -5.27
CA LYS A 103 13.07 8.28 -5.88
C LYS A 103 14.07 7.75 -4.85
N ASP A 104 15.02 6.92 -5.26
CA ASP A 104 16.14 6.34 -4.53
C ASP A 104 15.75 5.37 -3.39
N THR A 105 14.72 5.68 -2.61
CA THR A 105 14.27 4.87 -1.47
C THR A 105 12.74 4.74 -1.49
N PRO A 106 12.17 4.02 -2.49
CA PRO A 106 10.71 3.94 -2.67
C PRO A 106 10.00 3.08 -1.63
N TYR A 107 10.69 2.05 -1.14
CA TYR A 107 10.09 1.00 -0.30
C TYR A 107 10.46 1.15 1.17
N ALA A 108 9.62 0.59 2.02
CA ALA A 108 9.97 0.35 3.41
C ALA A 108 11.14 -0.64 3.50
N GLU A 109 11.96 -0.49 4.53
CA GLU A 109 13.12 -1.34 4.73
C GLU A 109 12.73 -2.81 4.87
N GLY A 110 13.38 -3.67 4.09
CA GLY A 110 13.16 -5.11 4.08
C GLY A 110 11.96 -5.57 3.26
N LEU A 111 11.21 -4.67 2.61
CA LEU A 111 10.12 -5.09 1.72
C LEU A 111 10.68 -5.84 0.50
N ALA A 112 10.16 -7.05 0.26
CA ALA A 112 10.60 -7.92 -0.83
C ALA A 112 9.42 -8.66 -1.47
N VAL A 113 9.57 -9.02 -2.75
CA VAL A 113 8.60 -9.89 -3.44
C VAL A 113 8.50 -11.24 -2.72
N GLY A 114 7.29 -11.73 -2.55
CA GLY A 114 6.97 -12.94 -1.78
C GLY A 114 6.77 -12.68 -0.29
N GLN A 115 7.12 -11.50 0.23
CA GLN A 115 6.87 -11.14 1.62
C GLN A 115 5.39 -10.90 1.87
N ARG A 116 4.91 -11.41 3.00
CA ARG A 116 3.59 -11.07 3.51
C ARG A 116 3.62 -9.74 4.24
N VAL A 117 2.60 -8.91 3.99
CA VAL A 117 2.32 -7.67 4.73
C VAL A 117 0.93 -7.75 5.35
N GLN A 118 0.73 -7.02 6.43
CA GLN A 118 -0.58 -6.87 7.07
C GLN A 118 -1.20 -5.53 6.69
N ALA A 119 -2.53 -5.45 6.77
CA ALA A 119 -3.23 -4.18 6.61
C ALA A 119 -2.67 -3.13 7.57
N GLY A 120 -2.36 -1.93 7.07
CA GLY A 120 -1.78 -0.84 7.84
C GLY A 120 -0.25 -0.86 8.03
N ASP A 121 0.45 -1.88 7.53
CA ASP A 121 1.92 -1.87 7.51
C ASP A 121 2.45 -0.82 6.53
N VAL A 122 3.51 -0.11 6.91
CA VAL A 122 4.19 0.80 5.99
C VAL A 122 4.93 -0.02 4.93
N ILE A 123 4.59 0.22 3.67
CA ILE A 123 5.15 -0.51 2.52
C ILE A 123 6.07 0.35 1.66
N GLY A 124 5.93 1.68 1.71
CA GLY A 124 6.72 2.58 0.89
C GLY A 124 6.45 4.04 1.19
N PHE A 125 6.93 4.91 0.30
CA PHE A 125 6.88 6.36 0.51
C PHE A 125 6.41 7.07 -0.75
N MET A 126 5.49 8.02 -0.56
CA MET A 126 4.94 8.84 -1.62
C MET A 126 6.02 9.64 -2.34
N GLY A 127 5.92 9.71 -3.65
CA GLY A 127 6.85 10.44 -4.49
C GLY A 127 6.21 11.05 -5.73
N ARG A 128 6.99 11.10 -6.81
CA ARG A 128 6.57 11.61 -8.12
C ARG A 128 7.38 10.98 -9.27
N THR A 129 7.81 9.72 -9.05
CA THR A 129 8.55 8.96 -10.07
C THR A 129 7.62 8.44 -11.15
N GLY A 130 8.16 8.15 -12.34
CA GLY A 130 7.43 7.63 -13.48
C GLY A 130 7.44 8.58 -14.67
N TYR A 131 6.62 8.28 -15.66
CA TYR A 131 6.56 8.95 -16.96
C TYR A 131 7.94 9.09 -17.61
N SER A 132 8.71 8.01 -17.53
CA SER A 132 10.07 7.93 -18.05
C SER A 132 10.46 6.48 -18.35
N ALA A 133 11.06 6.23 -19.50
CA ALA A 133 11.69 4.94 -19.80
C ALA A 133 12.97 4.73 -18.98
N GLN A 134 13.60 5.83 -18.52
CA GLN A 134 14.75 5.76 -17.63
C GLN A 134 14.26 5.52 -16.20
N GLU A 135 14.84 4.52 -15.54
CA GLU A 135 14.54 4.20 -14.16
C GLU A 135 14.97 5.30 -13.18
N ASN A 136 14.25 5.39 -12.08
CA ASN A 136 14.57 6.27 -10.95
C ASN A 136 14.55 7.77 -11.28
N VAL A 137 13.61 8.20 -12.12
CA VAL A 137 13.44 9.60 -12.54
C VAL A 137 12.14 10.18 -12.00
N ASN A 138 12.21 11.39 -11.43
CA ASN A 138 11.08 12.22 -11.03
C ASN A 138 10.57 13.04 -12.23
N ASN A 139 9.74 12.49 -13.09
CA ASN A 139 9.24 13.17 -14.28
C ASN A 139 7.76 13.58 -14.19
N ILE A 140 7.17 13.43 -13.02
CA ILE A 140 5.82 13.90 -12.71
C ILE A 140 5.95 15.18 -11.88
N GLU A 141 5.13 16.21 -12.18
CA GLU A 141 5.23 17.50 -11.49
C GLU A 141 4.70 17.42 -10.06
N THR A 142 3.54 16.81 -9.88
CA THR A 142 2.83 16.78 -8.60
C THR A 142 3.21 15.54 -7.80
N VAL A 143 3.52 15.72 -6.53
CA VAL A 143 3.71 14.61 -5.59
C VAL A 143 2.35 13.99 -5.28
N HIS A 144 2.20 12.70 -5.58
CA HIS A 144 0.98 11.95 -5.29
C HIS A 144 1.25 10.44 -5.23
N LEU A 145 0.36 9.72 -4.62
CA LEU A 145 0.22 8.27 -4.75
C LEU A 145 -0.84 7.99 -5.79
N HIS A 146 -0.51 7.26 -6.84
CA HIS A 146 -1.51 6.58 -7.66
C HIS A 146 -1.86 5.26 -6.99
N PHE A 147 -3.12 5.11 -6.57
CA PHE A 147 -3.63 3.91 -5.94
C PHE A 147 -4.73 3.27 -6.79
N GLY A 148 -4.56 1.99 -7.10
CA GLY A 148 -5.52 1.22 -7.89
C GLY A 148 -5.86 -0.12 -7.24
N LEU A 149 -7.04 -0.64 -7.56
CA LEU A 149 -7.52 -1.95 -7.15
C LEU A 149 -8.07 -2.69 -8.35
N GLN A 150 -7.48 -3.85 -8.63
CA GLN A 150 -7.89 -4.77 -9.68
C GLN A 150 -8.58 -5.99 -9.06
N LEU A 151 -9.70 -6.40 -9.65
CA LEU A 151 -10.36 -7.67 -9.34
C LEU A 151 -9.79 -8.77 -10.23
N ILE A 152 -9.44 -9.90 -9.62
CA ILE A 152 -8.85 -11.05 -10.30
C ILE A 152 -9.79 -12.24 -10.14
N PHE A 153 -10.45 -12.63 -11.21
CA PHE A 153 -11.26 -13.86 -11.26
C PHE A 153 -10.50 -15.01 -11.91
N ASP A 154 -9.53 -14.67 -12.76
CA ASP A 154 -8.63 -15.61 -13.43
C ASP A 154 -7.24 -14.95 -13.58
N GLU A 155 -6.17 -15.73 -13.40
CA GLU A 155 -4.79 -15.19 -13.47
C GLU A 155 -4.44 -14.61 -14.85
N SER A 156 -5.12 -15.04 -15.91
CA SER A 156 -4.95 -14.47 -17.26
C SER A 156 -5.43 -13.04 -17.41
N GLN A 157 -6.24 -12.55 -16.46
CA GLN A 157 -6.73 -11.16 -16.48
C GLN A 157 -5.65 -10.16 -16.03
N LYS A 158 -4.66 -10.63 -15.28
CA LYS A 158 -3.61 -9.79 -14.76
C LYS A 158 -2.64 -9.38 -15.89
N GLU A 159 -2.36 -8.09 -15.98
CA GLU A 159 -1.45 -7.50 -16.97
C GLU A 159 -1.84 -7.81 -18.43
N CYS A 160 -3.15 -7.85 -18.72
CA CYS A 160 -3.70 -8.06 -20.06
C CYS A 160 -4.89 -7.13 -20.36
N ASP A 161 -5.44 -7.22 -21.56
CA ASP A 161 -6.53 -6.35 -22.02
C ASP A 161 -7.87 -6.57 -21.30
N SER A 162 -7.99 -7.64 -20.51
CA SER A 162 -9.21 -7.97 -19.73
C SER A 162 -9.10 -7.62 -18.25
N GLU A 163 -8.20 -6.73 -17.87
CA GLU A 163 -8.07 -6.22 -16.51
C GLU A 163 -9.36 -5.54 -16.03
N ILE A 164 -9.75 -5.83 -14.80
CA ILE A 164 -10.95 -5.26 -14.17
C ILE A 164 -10.50 -4.34 -13.03
N TRP A 165 -10.34 -3.08 -13.34
CA TRP A 165 -10.06 -2.04 -12.35
C TRP A 165 -11.36 -1.42 -11.85
N ILE A 166 -11.41 -1.11 -10.56
CA ILE A 166 -12.59 -0.49 -9.95
C ILE A 166 -12.28 0.94 -9.49
N ASP A 167 -13.32 1.77 -9.48
CA ASP A 167 -13.23 3.10 -8.89
C ASP A 167 -13.03 2.96 -7.37
N VAL A 168 -11.85 3.35 -6.91
CA VAL A 168 -11.46 3.26 -5.49
C VAL A 168 -11.74 4.55 -4.71
N TYR A 169 -12.22 5.62 -5.35
CA TYR A 169 -12.53 6.88 -4.67
C TYR A 169 -13.45 6.69 -3.46
N PRO A 170 -14.60 5.99 -3.57
CA PRO A 170 -15.48 5.76 -2.42
C PRO A 170 -14.84 4.90 -1.32
N ILE A 171 -13.92 4.00 -1.69
CA ILE A 171 -13.20 3.16 -0.73
C ILE A 171 -12.22 4.02 0.08
N ILE A 172 -11.48 4.91 -0.57
CA ILE A 172 -10.55 5.83 0.10
C ILE A 172 -11.30 6.77 1.03
N GLU A 173 -12.45 7.32 0.61
CA GLU A 173 -13.34 8.13 1.45
C GLU A 173 -13.78 7.35 2.71
N LEU A 174 -14.21 6.10 2.55
CA LEU A 174 -14.58 5.23 3.69
C LEU A 174 -13.40 5.03 4.65
N LEU A 175 -12.20 4.86 4.13
CA LEU A 175 -10.98 4.60 4.91
C LEU A 175 -10.33 5.89 5.45
N ALA A 176 -10.79 7.08 5.09
CA ALA A 176 -10.19 8.35 5.47
C ALA A 176 -10.02 8.53 6.99
N SER A 177 -10.95 7.98 7.78
CA SER A 177 -10.88 7.99 9.26
C SER A 177 -10.19 6.74 9.83
N HIS A 178 -9.79 5.78 9.01
CA HIS A 178 -9.20 4.51 9.44
C HIS A 178 -7.74 4.41 8.99
N CYS A 179 -6.92 5.33 9.47
CA CYS A 179 -5.49 5.43 9.14
C CYS A 179 -4.64 4.65 10.15
N SER A 180 -3.59 4.01 9.66
CA SER A 180 -2.60 3.37 10.51
C SER A 180 -1.70 4.41 11.18
N SER A 181 -1.63 4.40 12.52
CA SER A 181 -0.67 5.19 13.26
C SER A 181 0.68 4.49 13.25
N VAL A 182 1.70 5.17 12.75
CA VAL A 182 3.03 4.62 12.53
C VAL A 182 4.12 5.51 13.13
N ALA A 183 5.23 4.92 13.50
CA ALA A 183 6.42 5.64 13.95
C ALA A 183 7.67 5.05 13.28
N ARG A 184 8.67 5.88 13.12
CA ARG A 184 9.98 5.43 12.68
C ARG A 184 10.84 5.17 13.92
N ASP A 185 11.34 3.94 14.03
CA ASP A 185 12.33 3.59 15.06
C ASP A 185 13.63 4.38 14.79
N PRO A 186 14.09 5.22 15.72
CA PRO A 186 15.28 6.02 15.53
C PRO A 186 16.58 5.23 15.50
N GLN A 187 16.59 4.00 16.04
CA GLN A 187 17.78 3.15 16.08
C GLN A 187 17.93 2.30 14.82
N THR A 188 16.84 1.70 14.38
CA THR A 188 16.83 0.81 13.20
C THR A 188 16.44 1.50 11.91
N GLY A 189 15.77 2.67 12.00
CA GLY A 189 15.21 3.37 10.84
C GLY A 189 13.94 2.75 10.28
N ARG A 190 13.47 1.64 10.82
CA ARG A 190 12.27 0.94 10.39
C ARG A 190 11.01 1.66 10.80
N TRP A 191 9.99 1.52 9.96
CA TRP A 191 8.66 2.00 10.26
C TRP A 191 7.83 0.88 10.88
N GLU A 192 7.20 1.18 12.00
CA GLU A 192 6.37 0.22 12.74
C GLU A 192 5.03 0.84 13.09
N ARG A 193 4.02 0.00 13.19
CA ARG A 193 2.71 0.44 13.68
C ARG A 193 2.75 0.64 15.19
N LEU A 194 2.20 1.76 15.64
CA LEU A 194 2.08 2.04 17.09
C LEU A 194 1.05 1.11 17.77
N TYR A 195 0.06 0.65 17.01
CA TYR A 195 -0.96 -0.28 17.49
C TYR A 195 -0.85 -1.59 16.70
N PRO A 196 -0.11 -2.58 17.23
CA PRO A 196 0.06 -3.86 16.59
C PRO A 196 -1.26 -4.59 16.38
N TYR A 197 -1.39 -5.21 15.23
CA TYR A 197 -2.56 -5.91 14.75
C TYR A 197 -2.12 -7.26 14.19
N CYS A 198 -2.90 -8.30 14.41
CA CYS A 198 -2.65 -9.63 13.86
C CYS A 198 -3.93 -10.14 13.18
N ASP A 199 -3.85 -10.47 11.90
CA ASP A 199 -4.93 -11.15 11.22
C ASP A 199 -4.90 -12.62 11.60
N LEU A 200 -5.93 -13.06 12.34
CA LEU A 200 -6.04 -14.44 12.82
C LEU A 200 -6.35 -15.46 11.70
N ASP A 201 -6.91 -14.97 10.59
CA ASP A 201 -7.21 -15.79 9.41
C ASP A 201 -6.00 -15.94 8.50
N ALA A 202 -4.96 -15.16 8.76
CA ALA A 202 -3.72 -15.23 8.05
C ALA A 202 -2.91 -16.43 8.53
N GLU A 203 -2.49 -17.32 7.63
CA GLU A 203 -1.57 -18.39 8.00
C GLU A 203 -0.34 -17.81 8.70
N PRO A 204 0.04 -18.32 9.89
CA PRO A 204 1.21 -17.83 10.57
C PRO A 204 2.42 -18.06 9.65
N LEU A 205 3.21 -17.01 9.42
CA LEU A 205 4.52 -17.15 8.81
C LEU A 205 5.26 -18.25 9.58
N ARG A 206 5.45 -19.39 8.95
CA ARG A 206 6.33 -20.43 9.50
C ARG A 206 7.67 -19.73 9.70
N SER A 207 8.05 -19.52 10.96
CA SER A 207 9.31 -18.91 11.30
C SER A 207 10.42 -19.70 10.59
N ALA A 208 11.13 -19.02 9.72
CA ALA A 208 12.39 -19.53 9.16
C ALA A 208 13.49 -19.47 10.22
N ALA A 209 13.20 -20.00 11.41
CA ALA A 209 14.13 -20.15 12.51
C ALA A 209 14.04 -21.58 13.04
N ALA A 210 14.64 -22.50 12.32
CA ALA A 210 15.22 -23.75 12.80
C ALA A 210 15.73 -24.57 11.62
N ARG A 211 16.92 -24.29 11.10
CA ARG A 211 17.88 -25.27 10.62
C ARG A 211 19.29 -24.72 10.80
#